data_387c82a9a571fbb01239db24e3060ce7
#
_entry.id   387c82a9a571fbb01239db24e3060ce7
#
_cell.length_a   1.000
_cell.length_b   1.000
_cell.length_c   1.000
_cell.angle_alpha   90.00
_cell.angle_beta   90.00
_cell.angle_gamma   90.00
#
_symmetry.space_group_name_H-M   'P 1'
#
loop_
_entity.id
_entity.type
_entity.pdbx_description
1 polymer ?
#
loop_
_entity_poly.entity_id
_entity_poly.type
_entity_poly.pdbx_seq_one_letter_code
_entity_poly.pdbx_strand_id
1 'polypeptide(L)'
;QEKYGQGSVATSLTAKMENLALNAIYLLGTPGPKMIWQMGELGYNYNKWCTPEGVDKTDTGEYETSRKPVKWDYLQVPERKALYDVYCKMNQLRNNNPELFGASSKFTWTPSGWPVKTMDLSKDGKVVHVFANYHGISAEAKTISIPSGTWTDYLTGESVSGGSYTLVSGKALVLVNSSVK
;
A
#
# COMPACT_ATOMS: atom_id res chain seq x y z
N GLN A 1 4.98 -19.77 6.38
CA GLN A 1 5.09 -18.37 6.84
C GLN A 1 6.39 -18.11 7.60
N GLU A 2 6.83 -19.02 8.45
CA GLU A 2 8.08 -18.89 9.22
C GLU A 2 9.34 -18.79 8.35
N LYS A 3 9.29 -19.30 7.14
CA LYS A 3 10.44 -19.32 6.22
C LYS A 3 10.74 -17.95 5.59
N TYR A 4 9.76 -17.06 5.48
CA TYR A 4 9.86 -15.80 4.73
C TYR A 4 9.47 -14.55 5.52
N GLY A 5 8.85 -14.70 6.69
CA GLY A 5 8.48 -13.58 7.56
C GLY A 5 9.45 -13.44 8.72
N GLN A 6 9.91 -12.24 8.99
CA GLN A 6 10.75 -11.91 10.14
C GLN A 6 10.14 -10.75 10.93
N GLY A 7 10.46 -10.67 12.21
CA GLY A 7 9.97 -9.61 13.09
C GLY A 7 8.46 -9.60 13.24
N SER A 8 7.89 -8.43 13.43
CA SER A 8 6.44 -8.22 13.65
C SER A 8 5.58 -8.69 12.47
N VAL A 9 6.11 -8.65 11.24
CA VAL A 9 5.38 -9.10 10.04
C VAL A 9 5.13 -10.62 10.05
N ALA A 10 5.96 -11.41 10.71
CA ALA A 10 5.75 -12.86 10.82
C ALA A 10 4.56 -13.22 11.72
N THR A 11 4.32 -12.46 12.78
CA THR A 11 3.41 -12.83 13.88
C THR A 11 2.18 -11.92 13.99
N SER A 12 2.28 -10.64 13.63
CA SER A 12 1.21 -9.65 13.81
C SER A 12 0.36 -9.49 12.53
N LEU A 13 -0.96 -9.65 12.65
CA LEU A 13 -1.89 -9.34 11.56
C LEU A 13 -1.82 -7.86 11.20
N THR A 14 -1.77 -6.98 12.19
CA THR A 14 -1.65 -5.52 12.01
C THR A 14 -0.43 -5.19 11.15
N ALA A 15 0.77 -5.66 11.52
CA ALA A 15 1.99 -5.39 10.76
C ALA A 15 1.95 -5.96 9.33
N LYS A 16 1.30 -7.13 9.13
CA LYS A 16 1.07 -7.70 7.80
C LYS A 16 0.18 -6.79 6.95
N MET A 17 -0.94 -6.34 7.49
CA MET A 17 -1.88 -5.49 6.76
C MET A 17 -1.29 -4.10 6.51
N GLU A 18 -0.55 -3.53 7.45
CA GLU A 18 0.19 -2.28 7.25
C GLU A 18 1.20 -2.40 6.10
N ASN A 19 2.06 -3.43 6.07
CA ASN A 19 2.98 -3.62 4.95
C ASN A 19 2.26 -3.87 3.61
N LEU A 20 1.12 -4.58 3.61
CA LEU A 20 0.30 -4.73 2.40
C LEU A 20 -0.29 -3.39 1.95
N ALA A 21 -0.71 -2.52 2.88
CA ALA A 21 -1.18 -1.17 2.58
C ALA A 21 -0.07 -0.32 1.94
N LEU A 22 1.16 -0.38 2.46
CA LEU A 22 2.31 0.29 1.84
C LEU A 22 2.57 -0.22 0.42
N ASN A 23 2.48 -1.54 0.20
CA ASN A 23 2.60 -2.13 -1.14
C ASN A 23 1.47 -1.67 -2.07
N ALA A 24 0.23 -1.55 -1.56
CA ALA A 24 -0.91 -1.04 -2.32
C ALA A 24 -0.71 0.42 -2.75
N ILE A 25 -0.17 1.27 -1.85
CA ILE A 25 0.16 2.67 -2.16
C ILE A 25 1.17 2.73 -3.30
N TYR A 26 2.21 1.91 -3.28
CA TYR A 26 3.20 1.85 -4.37
C TYR A 26 2.62 1.28 -5.66
N LEU A 27 1.88 0.17 -5.58
CA LEU A 27 1.22 -0.42 -6.74
C LEU A 27 0.32 0.59 -7.43
N LEU A 28 -0.58 1.22 -6.67
CA LEU A 28 -1.57 2.15 -7.20
C LEU A 28 -0.99 3.54 -7.49
N GLY A 29 0.07 3.95 -6.80
CA GLY A 29 0.80 5.18 -7.06
C GLY A 29 1.62 5.15 -8.35
N THR A 30 2.09 4.01 -8.80
CA THR A 30 2.84 3.87 -10.05
C THR A 30 1.95 4.15 -11.27
N PRO A 31 2.40 4.88 -12.31
CA PRO A 31 1.65 5.06 -13.55
C PRO A 31 1.34 3.76 -14.30
N GLY A 32 0.34 3.79 -15.17
CA GLY A 32 -0.08 2.68 -16.03
C GLY A 32 -1.17 1.79 -15.40
N PRO A 33 -1.67 0.77 -16.16
CA PRO A 33 -2.73 -0.12 -15.72
C PRO A 33 -2.30 -1.00 -14.55
N LYS A 34 -3.28 -1.40 -13.72
CA LYS A 34 -3.07 -2.24 -12.53
C LYS A 34 -3.97 -3.45 -12.55
N MET A 35 -3.45 -4.55 -12.01
CA MET A 35 -4.23 -5.74 -11.73
C MET A 35 -4.15 -6.05 -10.23
N ILE A 36 -5.31 -6.22 -9.60
CA ILE A 36 -5.43 -6.68 -8.22
C ILE A 36 -5.94 -8.11 -8.29
N TRP A 37 -5.19 -9.04 -7.70
CA TRP A 37 -5.63 -10.42 -7.61
C TRP A 37 -6.76 -10.55 -6.59
N GLN A 38 -7.66 -11.47 -6.83
CA GLN A 38 -8.84 -11.82 -6.05
C GLN A 38 -8.69 -11.51 -4.55
N MET A 39 -9.46 -10.53 -4.04
CA MET A 39 -9.49 -10.12 -2.64
C MET A 39 -8.13 -9.74 -2.02
N GLY A 40 -7.13 -9.41 -2.86
CA GLY A 40 -5.83 -8.91 -2.40
C GLY A 40 -5.95 -7.63 -1.59
N GLU A 41 -6.98 -6.82 -1.90
CA GLU A 41 -7.35 -5.59 -1.17
C GLU A 41 -7.84 -5.86 0.26
N LEU A 42 -8.13 -7.10 0.61
CA LEU A 42 -8.49 -7.55 1.95
C LEU A 42 -7.39 -8.39 2.62
N GLY A 43 -6.20 -8.44 1.99
CA GLY A 43 -5.09 -9.24 2.52
C GLY A 43 -5.39 -10.73 2.48
N TYR A 44 -5.89 -11.23 1.34
CA TYR A 44 -6.25 -12.63 1.13
C TYR A 44 -5.10 -13.58 1.47
N ASN A 45 -5.36 -14.59 2.27
CA ASN A 45 -4.33 -15.47 2.84
C ASN A 45 -4.53 -16.97 2.57
N TYR A 46 -5.47 -17.34 1.71
CA TYR A 46 -5.56 -18.72 1.22
C TYR A 46 -4.42 -19.02 0.26
N ASN A 47 -3.88 -20.20 0.35
CA ASN A 47 -2.84 -20.61 -0.58
C ASN A 47 -3.43 -20.99 -1.96
N LYS A 48 -2.56 -21.08 -2.97
CA LYS A 48 -2.99 -21.39 -4.35
C LYS A 48 -3.52 -22.80 -4.53
N TRP A 49 -3.25 -23.71 -3.60
CA TRP A 49 -3.70 -25.11 -3.64
C TRP A 49 -4.94 -25.39 -2.80
N CYS A 50 -5.56 -24.37 -2.20
CA CYS A 50 -6.79 -24.61 -1.44
C CYS A 50 -7.97 -24.97 -2.35
N THR A 51 -8.87 -25.82 -1.85
CA THR A 51 -10.14 -26.13 -2.52
C THR A 51 -11.05 -24.91 -2.58
N PRO A 52 -12.14 -24.95 -3.38
CA PRO A 52 -13.17 -23.89 -3.36
C PRO A 52 -13.80 -23.66 -1.98
N GLU A 53 -13.78 -24.64 -1.10
CA GLU A 53 -14.29 -24.56 0.28
C GLU A 53 -13.21 -24.05 1.26
N GLY A 54 -11.98 -23.81 0.80
CA GLY A 54 -10.90 -23.25 1.61
C GLY A 54 -10.07 -24.28 2.38
N VAL A 55 -10.15 -25.56 2.02
CA VAL A 55 -9.29 -26.58 2.62
C VAL A 55 -7.93 -26.57 1.92
N ASP A 56 -6.88 -26.36 2.70
CA ASP A 56 -5.51 -26.44 2.19
C ASP A 56 -5.20 -27.87 1.73
N LYS A 57 -4.82 -28.01 0.47
CA LYS A 57 -4.22 -29.20 -0.09
C LYS A 57 -2.75 -28.95 -0.30
N THR A 58 -1.93 -29.83 0.18
CA THR A 58 -0.51 -29.79 -0.12
C THR A 58 -0.31 -30.01 -1.62
N ASP A 59 0.61 -29.25 -2.17
CA ASP A 59 1.12 -29.19 -3.53
C ASP A 59 0.86 -30.43 -4.41
N THR A 60 -0.37 -30.59 -4.83
CA THR A 60 -0.75 -31.61 -5.82
C THR A 60 -0.93 -31.03 -7.23
N GLY A 61 -0.89 -29.69 -7.37
CA GLY A 61 -1.22 -28.98 -8.61
C GLY A 61 -2.71 -29.01 -8.97
N GLU A 62 -3.51 -29.88 -8.36
CA GLU A 62 -4.91 -30.12 -8.72
C GLU A 62 -5.79 -28.87 -8.55
N TYR A 63 -5.56 -28.10 -7.47
CA TYR A 63 -6.38 -26.93 -7.14
C TYR A 63 -5.73 -25.58 -7.47
N GLU A 64 -4.57 -25.54 -8.11
CA GLU A 64 -3.82 -24.31 -8.36
C GLU A 64 -4.64 -23.28 -9.13
N THR A 65 -5.41 -23.70 -10.12
CA THR A 65 -6.26 -22.85 -10.97
C THR A 65 -7.74 -22.88 -10.57
N SER A 66 -8.11 -23.61 -9.52
CA SER A 66 -9.49 -23.69 -9.04
C SER A 66 -9.97 -22.36 -8.47
N ARG A 67 -11.31 -22.18 -8.41
CA ARG A 67 -11.90 -21.05 -7.68
C ARG A 67 -11.44 -21.10 -6.22
N LYS A 68 -11.26 -19.93 -5.64
CA LYS A 68 -10.91 -19.75 -4.23
C LYS A 68 -12.11 -19.23 -3.43
N PRO A 69 -12.17 -19.47 -2.11
CA PRO A 69 -13.25 -18.95 -1.28
C PRO A 69 -13.40 -17.44 -1.41
N VAL A 70 -14.64 -16.97 -1.46
CA VAL A 70 -14.95 -15.55 -1.39
C VAL A 70 -15.03 -15.16 0.09
N LYS A 71 -14.30 -14.12 0.50
CA LYS A 71 -14.10 -13.75 1.90
C LYS A 71 -14.50 -12.31 2.22
N TRP A 72 -15.75 -11.93 1.93
CA TRP A 72 -16.27 -10.61 2.30
C TRP A 72 -16.37 -10.39 3.81
N ASP A 73 -16.43 -11.46 4.60
CA ASP A 73 -16.35 -11.41 6.06
C ASP A 73 -15.01 -10.82 6.56
N TYR A 74 -13.97 -10.79 5.75
CA TYR A 74 -12.71 -10.11 6.07
C TYR A 74 -12.88 -8.61 6.33
N LEU A 75 -13.91 -7.97 5.78
CA LEU A 75 -14.25 -6.57 6.08
C LEU A 75 -14.66 -6.34 7.54
N GLN A 76 -15.05 -7.39 8.28
CA GLN A 76 -15.35 -7.29 9.70
C GLN A 76 -14.08 -7.26 10.58
N VAL A 77 -12.90 -7.54 10.01
CA VAL A 77 -11.61 -7.50 10.71
C VAL A 77 -11.00 -6.11 10.53
N PRO A 78 -10.82 -5.32 11.60
CA PRO A 78 -10.41 -3.91 11.51
C PRO A 78 -9.13 -3.69 10.70
N GLU A 79 -8.12 -4.53 10.88
CA GLU A 79 -6.84 -4.41 10.18
C GLU A 79 -6.98 -4.64 8.66
N ARG A 80 -7.86 -5.57 8.26
CA ARG A 80 -8.15 -5.86 6.85
C ARG A 80 -9.00 -4.76 6.23
N LYS A 81 -9.96 -4.23 7.00
CA LYS A 81 -10.74 -3.08 6.57
C LYS A 81 -9.84 -1.85 6.37
N ALA A 82 -8.89 -1.60 7.25
CA ALA A 82 -7.94 -0.50 7.10
C ALA A 82 -7.11 -0.64 5.80
N LEU A 83 -6.68 -1.86 5.45
CA LEU A 83 -6.05 -2.14 4.16
C LEU A 83 -6.98 -1.80 2.99
N TYR A 84 -8.23 -2.27 3.05
CA TYR A 84 -9.25 -1.98 2.02
C TYR A 84 -9.48 -0.48 1.83
N ASP A 85 -9.55 0.27 2.93
CA ASP A 85 -9.74 1.72 2.90
C ASP A 85 -8.56 2.44 2.19
N VAL A 86 -7.33 1.94 2.34
CA VAL A 86 -6.17 2.44 1.57
C VAL A 86 -6.34 2.17 0.07
N TYR A 87 -6.78 0.97 -0.33
CA TYR A 87 -7.10 0.69 -1.73
C TYR A 87 -8.17 1.62 -2.28
N CYS A 88 -9.23 1.89 -1.51
CA CYS A 88 -10.29 2.83 -1.90
C CYS A 88 -9.73 4.24 -2.12
N LYS A 89 -8.95 4.77 -1.17
CA LYS A 89 -8.34 6.10 -1.26
C LYS A 89 -7.40 6.23 -2.46
N MET A 90 -6.52 5.26 -2.67
CA MET A 90 -5.59 5.30 -3.79
C MET A 90 -6.29 5.16 -5.15
N ASN A 91 -7.37 4.38 -5.24
CA ASN A 91 -8.20 4.32 -6.46
C ASN A 91 -8.95 5.64 -6.69
N GLN A 92 -9.45 6.31 -5.65
CA GLN A 92 -10.04 7.64 -5.77
C GLN A 92 -9.03 8.66 -6.28
N LEU A 93 -7.80 8.67 -5.73
CA LEU A 93 -6.72 9.53 -6.20
C LEU A 93 -6.46 9.34 -7.71
N ARG A 94 -6.38 8.09 -8.16
CA ARG A 94 -6.19 7.77 -9.59
C ARG A 94 -7.35 8.21 -10.46
N ASN A 95 -8.58 7.92 -10.04
CA ASN A 95 -9.78 8.22 -10.82
C ASN A 95 -10.03 9.72 -10.92
N ASN A 96 -9.73 10.47 -9.87
CA ASN A 96 -9.92 11.92 -9.84
C ASN A 96 -8.79 12.69 -10.53
N ASN A 97 -7.63 12.05 -10.75
CA ASN A 97 -6.44 12.67 -11.33
C ASN A 97 -5.77 11.75 -12.37
N PRO A 98 -6.48 11.31 -13.43
CA PRO A 98 -5.95 10.30 -14.36
C PRO A 98 -4.67 10.75 -15.07
N GLU A 99 -4.46 12.05 -15.26
CA GLU A 99 -3.27 12.62 -15.87
C GLU A 99 -1.98 12.36 -15.06
N LEU A 100 -2.07 12.24 -13.74
CA LEU A 100 -0.91 11.90 -12.88
C LEU A 100 -0.44 10.46 -13.09
N PHE A 101 -1.31 9.58 -13.60
CA PHE A 101 -1.03 8.14 -13.73
C PHE A 101 -0.89 7.68 -15.18
N GLY A 102 -0.89 8.62 -16.13
CA GLY A 102 -0.67 8.39 -17.55
C GLY A 102 0.82 8.35 -17.92
N ALA A 103 1.11 7.95 -19.16
CA ALA A 103 2.47 7.80 -19.68
C ALA A 103 3.27 9.13 -19.74
N SER A 104 2.60 10.28 -19.74
CA SER A 104 3.23 11.61 -19.78
C SER A 104 3.46 12.23 -18.40
N SER A 105 3.12 11.53 -17.33
CA SER A 105 3.41 11.95 -15.96
C SER A 105 4.92 11.87 -15.71
N LYS A 106 5.45 12.86 -15.00
CA LYS A 106 6.79 12.78 -14.46
C LYS A 106 6.74 11.90 -13.21
N PHE A 107 7.42 10.77 -13.26
CA PHE A 107 7.43 9.77 -12.20
C PHE A 107 8.85 9.43 -11.79
N THR A 108 9.10 9.42 -10.49
CA THR A 108 10.36 8.95 -9.91
C THR A 108 10.07 8.12 -8.66
N TRP A 109 10.91 7.16 -8.36
CA TRP A 109 10.83 6.38 -7.14
C TRP A 109 12.22 5.97 -6.67
N THR A 110 12.38 5.77 -5.36
CA THR A 110 13.64 5.33 -4.75
C THR A 110 13.44 3.95 -4.13
N PRO A 111 13.76 2.87 -4.86
CA PRO A 111 13.54 1.50 -4.37
C PRO A 111 14.58 1.05 -3.35
N SER A 112 15.75 1.68 -3.31
CA SER A 112 16.92 1.24 -2.54
C SER A 112 16.95 1.70 -1.09
N GLY A 113 16.11 2.65 -0.67
CA GLY A 113 16.07 3.12 0.72
C GLY A 113 15.32 2.12 1.63
N TRP A 114 16.00 1.40 2.50
CA TRP A 114 15.35 0.56 3.51
C TRP A 114 15.52 1.19 4.90
N PRO A 115 14.47 1.24 5.75
CA PRO A 115 13.09 0.80 5.49
C PRO A 115 12.19 1.85 4.81
N VAL A 116 12.66 3.08 4.58
CA VAL A 116 11.86 4.14 3.95
C VAL A 116 12.00 4.09 2.44
N LYS A 117 10.86 4.05 1.76
CA LYS A 117 10.74 4.18 0.31
C LYS A 117 10.09 5.51 -0.02
N THR A 118 10.46 6.09 -1.17
CA THR A 118 9.85 7.34 -1.67
C THR A 118 9.40 7.19 -3.11
N MET A 119 8.38 7.95 -3.48
CA MET A 119 7.86 8.03 -4.84
C MET A 119 7.29 9.43 -5.08
N ASP A 120 7.55 9.98 -6.26
CA ASP A 120 7.05 11.29 -6.65
C ASP A 120 6.32 11.20 -7.99
N LEU A 121 5.19 11.89 -8.09
CA LEU A 121 4.47 12.08 -9.35
C LEU A 121 4.18 13.57 -9.54
N SER A 122 4.28 14.04 -10.78
CA SER A 122 3.81 15.38 -11.11
C SER A 122 3.33 15.48 -12.55
N LYS A 123 2.26 16.26 -12.75
CA LYS A 123 1.69 16.58 -14.06
C LYS A 123 0.79 17.80 -13.95
N ASP A 124 0.96 18.77 -14.86
CA ASP A 124 0.08 19.92 -15.02
C ASP A 124 -0.19 20.69 -13.71
N GLY A 125 0.89 20.92 -12.91
CA GLY A 125 0.82 21.63 -11.63
C GLY A 125 0.34 20.76 -10.45
N LYS A 126 -0.12 19.55 -10.67
CA LYS A 126 -0.41 18.57 -9.62
C LYS A 126 0.86 17.85 -9.17
N VAL A 127 1.00 17.67 -7.87
CA VAL A 127 2.17 17.02 -7.27
C VAL A 127 1.72 16.05 -6.19
N VAL A 128 2.30 14.86 -6.21
CA VAL A 128 2.16 13.84 -5.18
C VAL A 128 3.53 13.39 -4.70
N HIS A 129 3.77 13.40 -3.40
CA HIS A 129 4.93 12.81 -2.76
C HIS A 129 4.49 11.66 -1.86
N VAL A 130 5.11 10.52 -1.99
CA VAL A 130 4.85 9.34 -1.15
C VAL A 130 6.10 9.03 -0.33
N PHE A 131 5.90 8.86 0.96
CA PHE A 131 6.90 8.34 1.90
C PHE A 131 6.28 7.15 2.62
N ALA A 132 6.94 6.01 2.61
CA ALA A 132 6.48 4.82 3.31
C ALA A 132 7.61 4.19 4.13
N ASN A 133 7.36 3.98 5.42
CA ASN A 133 8.30 3.34 6.33
C ASN A 133 7.84 1.91 6.62
N TYR A 134 8.46 0.93 5.96
CA TYR A 134 8.09 -0.47 6.07
C TYR A 134 8.46 -1.08 7.43
N HIS A 135 7.65 -2.00 7.92
CA HIS A 135 8.05 -2.87 9.01
C HIS A 135 9.23 -3.75 8.56
N GLY A 136 10.31 -3.68 9.33
CA GLY A 136 11.46 -4.56 9.20
C GLY A 136 11.51 -5.58 10.35
N ILE A 137 12.71 -6.07 10.63
CA ILE A 137 13.00 -6.92 11.80
C ILE A 137 12.74 -6.13 13.08
N SER A 138 13.12 -4.85 13.10
CA SER A 138 12.79 -3.89 14.15
C SER A 138 11.82 -2.82 13.59
N ALA A 139 10.78 -2.53 14.39
CA ALA A 139 9.81 -1.49 14.04
C ALA A 139 10.35 -0.12 14.50
N GLU A 140 11.10 0.57 13.63
CA GLU A 140 11.72 1.85 13.95
C GLU A 140 11.03 3.01 13.23
N ALA A 141 10.80 4.11 13.97
CA ALA A 141 10.45 5.39 13.37
C ALA A 141 11.67 5.97 12.65
N LYS A 142 11.44 6.64 11.51
CA LYS A 142 12.51 7.27 10.72
C LYS A 142 12.20 8.74 10.50
N THR A 143 13.20 9.59 10.63
CA THR A 143 13.10 10.98 10.26
C THR A 143 13.23 11.12 8.75
N ILE A 144 12.25 11.79 8.14
CA ILE A 144 12.22 12.12 6.71
C ILE A 144 12.21 13.64 6.53
N SER A 145 12.59 14.12 5.35
CA SER A 145 12.50 15.53 4.96
C SER A 145 11.35 15.68 3.97
N ILE A 146 10.31 16.42 4.39
CA ILE A 146 9.18 16.77 3.54
C ILE A 146 9.55 18.02 2.73
N PRO A 147 9.28 18.06 1.41
CA PRO A 147 9.50 19.25 0.60
C PRO A 147 8.83 20.50 1.20
N SER A 148 9.46 21.66 1.00
CA SER A 148 8.92 22.95 1.50
C SER A 148 7.52 23.23 0.98
N GLY A 149 6.68 23.84 1.81
CA GLY A 149 5.30 24.16 1.50
C GLY A 149 4.31 23.52 2.48
N THR A 150 3.03 23.63 2.14
CA THR A 150 1.94 23.00 2.88
C THR A 150 1.31 21.93 1.99
N TRP A 151 1.15 20.75 2.54
CA TRP A 151 0.64 19.56 1.87
C TRP A 151 -0.61 19.04 2.58
N THR A 152 -1.41 18.27 1.90
CA THR A 152 -2.47 17.47 2.52
C THR A 152 -2.06 15.99 2.42
N ASP A 153 -2.08 15.26 3.53
CA ASP A 153 -1.99 13.80 3.46
C ASP A 153 -3.32 13.25 2.92
N TYR A 154 -3.29 12.70 1.74
CA TYR A 154 -4.48 12.24 1.03
C TYR A 154 -5.20 11.09 1.75
N LEU A 155 -4.47 10.29 2.53
CA LEU A 155 -5.05 9.17 3.27
C LEU A 155 -5.90 9.64 4.46
N THR A 156 -5.45 10.69 5.17
CA THR A 156 -6.09 11.17 6.41
C THR A 156 -6.85 12.49 6.22
N GLY A 157 -6.49 13.29 5.23
CA GLY A 157 -6.97 14.66 5.04
C GLY A 157 -6.27 15.70 5.91
N GLU A 158 -5.28 15.30 6.69
CA GLU A 158 -4.54 16.20 7.58
C GLU A 158 -3.56 17.11 6.82
N SER A 159 -3.38 18.32 7.32
CA SER A 159 -2.38 19.26 6.79
C SER A 159 -0.99 18.92 7.33
N VAL A 160 0.01 18.88 6.45
CA VAL A 160 1.40 18.57 6.78
C VAL A 160 2.30 19.66 6.23
N SER A 161 3.11 20.27 7.09
CA SER A 161 4.09 21.29 6.71
C SER A 161 5.39 20.66 6.24
N GLY A 162 6.07 21.32 5.29
CA GLY A 162 7.43 20.96 4.89
C GLY A 162 8.42 21.04 6.04
N GLY A 163 9.48 20.24 5.98
CA GLY A 163 10.52 20.15 7.00
C GLY A 163 10.75 18.74 7.52
N SER A 164 11.31 18.63 8.71
CA SER A 164 11.58 17.36 9.37
C SER A 164 10.30 16.71 9.90
N TYR A 165 10.09 15.44 9.60
CA TYR A 165 8.93 14.66 10.05
C TYR A 165 9.34 13.28 10.52
N THR A 166 8.79 12.81 11.63
CA THR A 166 9.04 11.47 12.15
C THR A 166 7.98 10.50 11.66
N LEU A 167 8.34 9.65 10.70
CA LEU A 167 7.46 8.64 10.11
C LEU A 167 7.58 7.32 10.86
N VAL A 168 6.51 6.91 11.50
CA VAL A 168 6.43 5.66 12.29
C VAL A 168 6.49 4.45 11.35
N SER A 169 7.05 3.35 11.82
CA SER A 169 7.08 2.07 11.09
C SER A 169 5.67 1.58 10.75
N GLY A 170 5.49 1.02 9.57
CA GLY A 170 4.20 0.57 9.04
C GLY A 170 3.30 1.69 8.52
N LYS A 171 3.75 2.95 8.52
CA LYS A 171 2.96 4.10 8.07
C LYS A 171 3.50 4.72 6.79
N ALA A 172 2.60 5.40 6.07
CA ALA A 172 2.93 6.21 4.91
C ALA A 172 2.33 7.60 5.03
N LEU A 173 2.92 8.53 4.28
CA LEU A 173 2.31 9.80 3.90
C LEU A 173 2.11 9.81 2.38
N VAL A 174 0.94 10.18 1.93
CA VAL A 174 0.62 10.43 0.53
C VAL A 174 0.30 11.93 0.42
N LEU A 175 1.34 12.73 0.28
CA LEU A 175 1.25 14.18 0.32
C LEU A 175 0.86 14.73 -1.04
N VAL A 176 -0.20 15.52 -1.06
CA VAL A 176 -0.72 16.14 -2.28
C VAL A 176 -0.77 17.66 -2.12
N ASN A 177 -0.54 18.39 -3.22
CA ASN A 177 -0.78 19.82 -3.24
C ASN A 177 -2.26 20.15 -3.50
N SER A 178 -2.65 21.41 -3.35
CA SER A 178 -4.04 21.87 -3.50
C SER A 178 -4.67 21.66 -4.88
N SER A 179 -3.87 21.36 -5.90
CA SER A 179 -4.37 21.11 -7.27
C SER A 179 -4.83 19.66 -7.47
N VAL A 180 -4.48 18.74 -6.57
CA VAL A 180 -4.91 17.34 -6.61
C VAL A 180 -6.30 17.20 -5.99
N LYS A 181 -7.19 16.43 -6.66
CA LYS A 181 -8.60 16.21 -6.26
C LYS A 181 -8.81 14.90 -5.53
#